data_777cb4daf4098fd092f0041a30e738c1
#
_entry.id   777cb4daf4098fd092f0041a30e738c1
#
_cell.length_a   1.000
_cell.length_b   1.000
_cell.length_c   1.000
_cell.angle_alpha   90.00
_cell.angle_beta   90.00
_cell.angle_gamma   90.00
#
_symmetry.space_group_name_H-M   'P 1'
#
loop_
_entity.id
_entity.type
_entity.pdbx_description
1 polymer ?
#
loop_
_entity_poly.entity_id
_entity_poly.type
_entity_poly.pdbx_seq_one_letter_code
_entity_poly.pdbx_strand_id
1 'polypeptide(L)'
;MRKNIIIITGGAGFVGSNLITLLLKLTKNKIISLDNYSSGTTKNHIKSKRVKYLKGNTKDVSKIFKNTKNINSIFHFGEFSRIYQSFKNMNDCIDSNSIGTNAVFNFCLRNDIKLIYSATSATLGNNGNDKNLSPYAF
;
A
#
# COMPACT_ATOMS: atom_id res chain seq x y z
N MET A 1 -6.56 21.87 12.54
CA MET A 1 -5.20 21.64 11.97
C MET A 1 -5.34 21.05 10.57
N ARG A 2 -4.57 21.54 9.60
CA ARG A 2 -4.62 21.01 8.21
C ARG A 2 -3.93 19.64 8.16
N LYS A 3 -4.66 18.59 7.77
CA LYS A 3 -4.10 17.27 7.52
C LYS A 3 -3.08 17.38 6.36
N ASN A 4 -1.80 17.07 6.61
CA ASN A 4 -0.71 17.31 5.66
C ASN A 4 0.22 16.12 5.44
N ILE A 5 -0.14 14.94 5.94
CA ILE A 5 0.62 13.71 5.77
C ILE A 5 -0.13 12.80 4.79
N ILE A 6 0.60 12.31 3.79
CA ILE A 6 0.14 11.26 2.88
C ILE A 6 0.94 9.99 3.20
N ILE A 7 0.25 8.89 3.41
CA ILE A 7 0.88 7.57 3.55
C ILE A 7 0.78 6.84 2.22
N ILE A 8 1.86 6.17 1.84
CA ILE A 8 1.91 5.29 0.66
C ILE A 8 2.41 3.93 1.13
N THR A 9 1.55 2.92 1.11
CA THR A 9 1.99 1.54 1.32
C THR A 9 2.54 0.99 0.00
N GLY A 10 3.61 0.18 0.07
CA GLY A 10 4.31 -0.24 -1.13
C GLY A 10 5.14 0.89 -1.78
N GLY A 11 5.56 1.88 -1.00
CA GLY A 11 6.25 3.07 -1.51
C GLY A 11 7.68 2.84 -1.99
N ALA A 12 8.28 1.69 -1.70
CA ALA A 12 9.58 1.27 -2.25
C ALA A 12 9.44 0.44 -3.55
N GLY A 13 8.20 0.16 -3.98
CA GLY A 13 7.89 -0.47 -5.26
C GLY A 13 7.88 0.52 -6.41
N PHE A 14 7.64 0.02 -7.64
CA PHE A 14 7.62 0.83 -8.86
C PHE A 14 6.52 1.90 -8.82
N VAL A 15 5.27 1.51 -8.58
CA VAL A 15 4.14 2.45 -8.59
C VAL A 15 4.27 3.47 -7.45
N GLY A 16 4.55 2.98 -6.23
CA GLY A 16 4.64 3.83 -5.04
C GLY A 16 5.76 4.88 -5.15
N SER A 17 6.95 4.51 -5.63
CA SER A 17 8.07 5.45 -5.78
C SER A 17 7.82 6.52 -6.85
N ASN A 18 7.17 6.17 -7.95
CA ASN A 18 6.76 7.13 -8.97
C ASN A 18 5.70 8.10 -8.43
N LEU A 19 4.73 7.60 -7.66
CA LEU A 19 3.74 8.46 -7.01
C LEU A 19 4.39 9.41 -5.98
N ILE A 20 5.36 8.94 -5.19
CA ILE A 20 6.13 9.78 -4.28
C ILE A 20 6.78 10.94 -5.03
N THR A 21 7.44 10.64 -6.16
CA THR A 21 8.07 11.67 -7.01
C THR A 21 7.06 12.71 -7.49
N LEU A 22 5.90 12.25 -7.94
CA LEU A 22 4.84 13.13 -8.43
C LEU A 22 4.26 14.02 -7.32
N LEU A 23 3.94 13.44 -6.15
CA LEU A 23 3.40 14.18 -5.02
C LEU A 23 4.38 15.20 -4.45
N LEU A 24 5.67 14.92 -4.47
CA LEU A 24 6.71 15.89 -4.09
C LEU A 24 6.72 17.13 -5.00
N LYS A 25 6.41 16.95 -6.29
CA LYS A 25 6.32 18.06 -7.26
C LYS A 25 5.01 18.84 -7.12
N LEU A 26 3.89 18.13 -6.96
CA LEU A 26 2.56 18.73 -7.02
C LEU A 26 2.04 19.24 -5.67
N THR A 27 2.61 18.80 -4.56
CA THR A 27 2.10 19.13 -3.22
C THR A 27 3.21 19.57 -2.27
N LYS A 28 2.81 20.19 -1.13
CA LYS A 28 3.71 20.50 -0.02
C LYS A 28 3.58 19.48 1.14
N ASN A 29 2.85 18.38 0.93
CA ASN A 29 2.61 17.39 1.95
C ASN A 29 3.90 16.64 2.35
N LYS A 30 3.94 16.15 3.58
CA LYS A 30 4.90 15.16 4.03
C LYS A 30 4.41 13.79 3.59
N ILE A 31 5.32 12.92 3.21
CA ILE A 31 5.02 11.57 2.71
C ILE A 31 5.65 10.56 3.65
N ILE A 32 4.90 9.53 4.01
CA ILE A 32 5.41 8.38 4.74
C ILE A 32 5.20 7.14 3.87
N SER A 33 6.29 6.51 3.48
CA SER A 33 6.28 5.23 2.77
C SER A 33 6.31 4.10 3.79
N LEU A 34 5.35 3.19 3.75
CA LEU A 34 5.34 1.94 4.50
C LEU A 34 5.53 0.79 3.53
N ASP A 35 6.61 0.02 3.70
CA ASP A 35 6.95 -1.10 2.82
C ASP A 35 7.61 -2.22 3.62
N ASN A 36 7.30 -3.47 3.35
CA ASN A 36 7.96 -4.61 3.98
C ASN A 36 9.21 -5.08 3.22
N TYR A 37 9.45 -4.50 2.04
CA TYR A 37 10.55 -4.82 1.13
C TYR A 37 10.54 -6.26 0.59
N SER A 38 9.39 -6.90 0.54
CA SER A 38 9.27 -8.24 -0.08
C SER A 38 9.55 -8.19 -1.60
N SER A 39 9.18 -7.08 -2.25
CA SER A 39 9.46 -6.82 -3.67
C SER A 39 10.01 -5.41 -3.92
N GLY A 40 9.80 -4.48 -2.99
CA GLY A 40 10.36 -3.13 -3.02
C GLY A 40 11.86 -3.11 -2.75
N THR A 41 12.51 -2.03 -3.14
CA THR A 41 13.96 -1.85 -2.97
C THR A 41 14.31 -0.45 -2.51
N THR A 42 15.35 -0.33 -1.68
CA THR A 42 15.90 0.95 -1.25
C THR A 42 16.48 1.78 -2.40
N LYS A 43 16.79 1.16 -3.54
CA LYS A 43 17.22 1.87 -4.76
C LYS A 43 16.15 2.82 -5.30
N ASN A 44 14.88 2.55 -4.99
CA ASN A 44 13.75 3.41 -5.37
C ASN A 44 13.50 4.56 -4.39
N HIS A 45 14.31 4.69 -3.32
CA HIS A 45 14.14 5.77 -2.37
C HIS A 45 14.47 7.13 -2.96
N ILE A 46 13.60 8.09 -2.73
CA ILE A 46 13.76 9.47 -3.12
C ILE A 46 14.34 10.26 -1.93
N LYS A 47 15.50 10.89 -2.13
CA LYS A 47 16.13 11.74 -1.10
C LYS A 47 15.36 13.06 -0.99
N SER A 48 14.55 13.20 0.06
CA SER A 48 13.82 14.43 0.36
C SER A 48 13.54 14.54 1.86
N LYS A 49 13.68 15.73 2.43
CA LYS A 49 13.31 16.01 3.84
C LYS A 49 11.80 15.81 4.11
N ARG A 50 10.99 15.74 3.05
CA ARG A 50 9.53 15.52 3.13
C ARG A 50 9.12 14.07 3.04
N VAL A 51 10.04 13.13 2.81
CA VAL A 51 9.75 11.69 2.71
C VAL A 51 10.40 10.93 3.85
N LYS A 52 9.61 10.11 4.54
CA LYS A 52 10.10 9.16 5.55
C LYS A 52 9.77 7.74 5.08
N TYR A 53 10.74 6.85 5.11
CA TYR A 53 10.57 5.44 4.80
C TYR A 53 10.52 4.63 6.09
N LEU A 54 9.48 3.81 6.23
CA LEU A 54 9.28 2.89 7.35
C LEU A 54 9.23 1.47 6.80
N LYS A 55 9.98 0.56 7.43
CA LYS A 55 9.86 -0.87 7.15
C LYS A 55 8.79 -1.47 8.04
N GLY A 56 7.80 -2.15 7.43
CA GLY A 56 6.73 -2.80 8.17
C GLY A 56 5.65 -3.36 7.26
N ASN A 57 4.78 -4.19 7.83
CA ASN A 57 3.66 -4.80 7.13
C ASN A 57 2.40 -3.96 7.26
N THR A 58 1.56 -3.99 6.23
CA THR A 58 0.26 -3.29 6.20
C THR A 58 -0.70 -3.78 7.28
N LYS A 59 -0.65 -5.05 7.67
CA LYS A 59 -1.44 -5.60 8.78
C LYS A 59 -1.17 -4.92 10.13
N ASP A 60 -0.01 -4.30 10.30
CA ASP A 60 0.37 -3.61 11.53
C ASP A 60 0.15 -2.09 11.46
N VAL A 61 -0.59 -1.59 10.47
CA VAL A 61 -0.81 -0.16 10.22
C VAL A 61 -1.26 0.60 11.47
N SER A 62 -2.18 0.06 12.24
CA SER A 62 -2.69 0.68 13.47
C SER A 62 -1.65 0.73 14.61
N LYS A 63 -0.71 -0.21 14.64
CA LYS A 63 0.41 -0.21 15.61
C LYS A 63 1.48 0.81 15.21
N ILE A 64 1.71 0.95 13.90
CA ILE A 64 2.73 1.84 13.32
C ILE A 64 2.28 3.30 13.41
N PHE A 65 1.03 3.59 13.08
CA PHE A 65 0.49 4.95 13.02
C PHE A 65 -0.47 5.22 14.18
N LYS A 66 0.07 5.45 15.38
CA LYS A 66 -0.73 5.76 16.58
C LYS A 66 -1.36 7.16 16.55
N ASN A 67 -0.69 8.14 15.94
CA ASN A 67 -1.20 9.51 15.80
C ASN A 67 -1.70 9.74 14.37
N THR A 68 -3.02 9.80 14.23
CA THR A 68 -3.70 9.88 12.93
C THR A 68 -4.18 11.29 12.57
N LYS A 69 -4.14 12.25 13.51
CA LYS A 69 -4.74 13.59 13.36
C LYS A 69 -4.29 14.37 12.11
N ASN A 70 -3.04 14.17 11.69
CA ASN A 70 -2.45 14.88 10.55
C ASN A 70 -2.46 14.07 9.25
N ILE A 71 -2.99 12.83 9.26
CA ILE A 71 -3.05 11.99 8.07
C ILE A 71 -4.20 12.47 7.18
N ASN A 72 -3.86 12.86 5.96
CA ASN A 72 -4.81 13.29 4.93
C ASN A 72 -5.39 12.10 4.17
N SER A 73 -4.52 11.23 3.69
CA SER A 73 -4.91 10.09 2.84
C SER A 73 -3.88 8.97 2.88
N ILE A 74 -4.34 7.78 2.53
CA ILE A 74 -3.50 6.61 2.30
C ILE A 74 -3.68 6.17 0.84
N PHE A 75 -2.57 6.00 0.12
CA PHE A 75 -2.51 5.30 -1.15
C PHE A 75 -2.01 3.88 -0.87
N HIS A 76 -2.85 2.90 -1.14
CA HIS A 76 -2.56 1.51 -0.79
C HIS A 76 -2.13 0.71 -2.02
N PHE A 77 -0.80 0.47 -2.12
CA PHE A 77 -0.13 -0.36 -3.13
C PHE A 77 0.72 -1.48 -2.51
N GLY A 78 0.68 -1.61 -1.18
CA GLY A 78 1.47 -2.59 -0.43
C GLY A 78 0.87 -3.99 -0.48
N GLU A 79 0.65 -4.52 -1.68
CA GLU A 79 0.07 -5.81 -1.95
C GLU A 79 1.06 -6.71 -2.71
N PHE A 80 0.81 -8.02 -2.62
CA PHE A 80 1.54 -9.01 -3.39
C PHE A 80 1.04 -8.98 -4.85
N SER A 81 1.88 -8.55 -5.79
CA SER A 81 1.48 -8.17 -7.15
C SER A 81 1.87 -9.17 -8.25
N ARG A 82 2.34 -10.37 -7.90
CA ARG A 82 2.84 -11.34 -8.87
C ARG A 82 2.04 -12.63 -8.87
N ILE A 83 1.14 -12.79 -9.86
CA ILE A 83 0.21 -13.92 -9.98
C ILE A 83 0.94 -15.26 -9.90
N TYR A 84 1.95 -15.49 -10.75
CA TYR A 84 2.67 -16.78 -10.75
C TYR A 84 3.34 -17.11 -9.41
N GLN A 85 3.91 -16.11 -8.75
CA GLN A 85 4.56 -16.29 -7.45
C GLN A 85 3.56 -16.52 -6.33
N SER A 86 2.30 -16.07 -6.46
CA SER A 86 1.27 -16.28 -5.43
C SER A 86 0.96 -17.76 -5.18
N PHE A 87 1.10 -18.62 -6.19
CA PHE A 87 0.93 -20.06 -6.03
C PHE A 87 2.04 -20.70 -5.17
N LYS A 88 3.27 -20.17 -5.24
CA LYS A 88 4.40 -20.64 -4.43
C LYS A 88 4.43 -20.01 -3.04
N ASN A 89 3.95 -18.78 -2.91
CA ASN A 89 4.00 -17.97 -1.70
C ASN A 89 2.58 -17.57 -1.28
N MET A 90 1.67 -18.54 -1.21
CA MET A 90 0.24 -18.31 -0.94
C MET A 90 0.02 -17.59 0.40
N ASN A 91 0.72 -18.00 1.45
CA ASN A 91 0.57 -17.40 2.78
C ASN A 91 0.97 -15.92 2.77
N ASP A 92 2.07 -15.56 2.11
CA ASP A 92 2.50 -14.16 2.00
C ASP A 92 1.52 -13.34 1.16
N CYS A 93 0.95 -13.95 0.12
CA CYS A 93 -0.07 -13.33 -0.71
C CYS A 93 -1.34 -13.03 0.10
N ILE A 94 -1.87 -14.01 0.85
CA ILE A 94 -3.05 -13.85 1.71
C ILE A 94 -2.76 -12.82 2.81
N ASP A 95 -1.61 -12.90 3.45
CA ASP A 95 -1.21 -11.99 4.52
C ASP A 95 -1.16 -10.52 4.04
N SER A 96 -0.65 -10.29 2.84
CA SER A 96 -0.59 -8.94 2.25
C SER A 96 -1.93 -8.49 1.69
N ASN A 97 -2.56 -9.29 0.82
CA ASN A 97 -3.70 -8.86 0.01
C ASN A 97 -5.03 -8.94 0.75
N SER A 98 -5.21 -9.94 1.62
CA SER A 98 -6.45 -10.07 2.40
C SER A 98 -6.30 -9.42 3.78
N ILE A 99 -5.37 -9.91 4.60
CA ILE A 99 -5.23 -9.44 5.99
C ILE A 99 -4.71 -8.02 6.03
N GLY A 100 -3.66 -7.72 5.28
CA GLY A 100 -3.05 -6.40 5.24
C GLY A 100 -3.98 -5.33 4.68
N THR A 101 -4.65 -5.63 3.57
CA THR A 101 -5.62 -4.73 2.95
C THR A 101 -6.82 -4.47 3.86
N ASN A 102 -7.39 -5.52 4.48
CA ASN A 102 -8.46 -5.35 5.46
C ASN A 102 -8.03 -4.48 6.65
N ALA A 103 -6.79 -4.63 7.14
CA ALA A 103 -6.27 -3.79 8.22
C ALA A 103 -6.20 -2.32 7.81
N VAL A 104 -5.75 -2.03 6.58
CA VAL A 104 -5.69 -0.65 6.05
C VAL A 104 -7.09 -0.05 5.88
N PHE A 105 -8.06 -0.80 5.34
CA PHE A 105 -9.45 -0.35 5.22
C PHE A 105 -10.05 0.00 6.59
N ASN A 106 -9.94 -0.90 7.57
CA ASN A 106 -10.45 -0.66 8.92
C ASN A 106 -9.75 0.52 9.61
N PHE A 107 -8.44 0.68 9.40
CA PHE A 107 -7.70 1.82 9.92
C PHE A 107 -8.21 3.14 9.35
N CYS A 108 -8.41 3.20 8.03
CA CYS A 108 -8.94 4.37 7.35
C CYS A 108 -10.36 4.71 7.81
N LEU A 109 -11.24 3.71 7.89
CA LEU A 109 -12.62 3.86 8.32
C LEU A 109 -12.72 4.43 9.75
N ARG A 110 -11.98 3.83 10.70
CA ARG A 110 -12.01 4.25 12.11
C ARG A 110 -11.44 5.64 12.38
N ASN A 111 -10.57 6.14 11.50
CA ASN A 111 -9.85 7.41 11.68
C ASN A 111 -10.30 8.50 10.71
N ASP A 112 -11.36 8.27 9.93
CA ASP A 112 -11.84 9.19 8.88
C ASP A 112 -10.70 9.66 7.95
N ILE A 113 -9.97 8.69 7.40
CA ILE A 113 -8.84 8.91 6.48
C ILE A 113 -9.28 8.49 5.08
N LYS A 114 -9.06 9.36 4.10
CA LYS A 114 -9.31 9.04 2.69
C LYS A 114 -8.40 7.90 2.23
N LEU A 115 -8.99 6.84 1.67
CA LEU A 115 -8.26 5.73 1.08
C LEU A 115 -8.32 5.78 -0.45
N ILE A 116 -7.19 5.65 -1.10
CA ILE A 116 -7.05 5.38 -2.52
C ILE A 116 -6.48 3.97 -2.65
N TYR A 117 -7.29 3.07 -3.15
CA TYR A 117 -6.99 1.65 -3.24
C TYR A 117 -6.75 1.22 -4.69
N SER A 118 -5.69 0.43 -4.92
CA SER A 118 -5.39 -0.15 -6.22
C SER A 118 -6.01 -1.55 -6.31
N ALA A 119 -7.14 -1.66 -7.00
CA ALA A 119 -7.77 -2.94 -7.28
C ALA A 119 -7.17 -3.62 -8.51
N THR A 120 -7.52 -4.88 -8.73
CA THR A 120 -7.07 -5.66 -9.89
C THR A 120 -8.24 -6.22 -10.68
N SER A 121 -8.12 -6.24 -12.01
CA SER A 121 -9.06 -6.94 -12.89
C SER A 121 -8.93 -8.46 -12.83
N ALA A 122 -7.86 -8.98 -12.22
CA ALA A 122 -7.66 -10.43 -12.05
C ALA A 122 -8.78 -11.11 -11.24
N THR A 123 -9.50 -10.35 -10.39
CA THR A 123 -10.68 -10.85 -9.66
C THR A 123 -11.85 -11.17 -10.56
N LEU A 124 -11.89 -10.60 -11.77
CA LEU A 124 -12.96 -10.85 -12.74
C LEU A 124 -12.70 -12.12 -13.58
N GLY A 125 -11.45 -12.61 -13.58
CA GLY A 125 -11.04 -13.74 -14.41
C GLY A 125 -11.28 -13.48 -15.89
N ASN A 126 -11.56 -14.51 -16.66
CA ASN A 126 -11.91 -14.41 -18.07
C ASN A 126 -13.39 -13.94 -18.21
N ASN A 127 -13.62 -12.64 -18.17
CA ASN A 127 -14.95 -12.02 -18.15
C ASN A 127 -15.88 -12.56 -17.04
N GLY A 128 -15.32 -12.93 -15.89
CA GLY A 128 -16.08 -13.54 -14.79
C GLY A 128 -16.39 -15.01 -14.95
N ASN A 129 -15.93 -15.66 -16.02
CA ASN A 129 -16.19 -17.08 -16.32
C ASN A 129 -15.06 -18.02 -15.86
N ASP A 130 -13.95 -17.49 -15.39
CA ASP A 130 -12.84 -18.31 -14.91
C ASP A 130 -13.13 -18.80 -13.49
N LYS A 131 -13.23 -20.14 -13.35
CA LYS A 131 -13.46 -20.80 -12.05
C LYS A 131 -12.15 -21.01 -11.27
N ASN A 132 -11.00 -20.81 -11.89
CA ASN A 132 -9.68 -21.06 -11.32
C ASN A 132 -8.97 -19.74 -11.01
N LEU A 133 -9.46 -19.02 -10.02
CA LEU A 133 -8.79 -17.78 -9.57
C LEU A 133 -7.45 -18.13 -8.89
N SER A 134 -6.45 -17.31 -9.16
CA SER A 134 -5.17 -17.38 -8.46
C SER A 134 -5.30 -16.86 -7.02
N PRO A 135 -4.42 -17.27 -6.09
CA PRO A 135 -4.37 -16.69 -4.74
C PRO A 135 -4.21 -15.16 -4.75
N TYR A 136 -3.66 -14.60 -5.81
CA TYR A 136 -3.54 -13.16 -6.03
C TYR A 136 -4.89 -12.44 -6.15
N ALA A 137 -5.93 -13.14 -6.59
CA ALA A 137 -7.26 -12.57 -6.83
C ALA A 137 -8.20 -12.58 -5.61
N PHE A 138 -7.76 -13.16 -4.50
CA PHE A 138 -8.52 -13.23 -3.24
C PHE A 138 -8.31 -12.04 -2.34
#